data_eddf659c67fbc49dc141377c090c15de
#
_entry.id   eddf659c67fbc49dc141377c090c15de
#
_cell.length_a   1.000
_cell.length_b   1.000
_cell.length_c   1.000
_cell.angle_alpha   90.00
_cell.angle_beta   90.00
_cell.angle_gamma   90.00
#
_symmetry.space_group_name_H-M   'P 1'
#
loop_
_entity.id
_entity.type
_entity.pdbx_description
1 polymer ?
#
loop_
_entity_poly.entity_id
_entity_poly.type
_entity_poly.pdbx_seq_one_letter_code
_entity_poly.pdbx_strand_id
1 'polypeptide(L)'
;MTHLQQTIKAVIRPGDESGYVAECLEVAVVTQGQTIDETVANLTEAVVLHLDGETPATFGLREHPTLVVTLEVDPSYAQTS
;
A
#
# COMPACT_ATOMS: atom_id res chain seq x y z
N MET A 1 -1.54 -12.35 25.73
CA MET A 1 -1.92 -10.98 25.42
C MET A 1 -1.93 -10.79 23.90
N THR A 2 -2.98 -10.17 23.41
CA THR A 2 -3.10 -9.91 21.98
C THR A 2 -2.44 -8.58 21.65
N HIS A 3 -1.56 -8.61 20.66
CA HIS A 3 -0.94 -7.39 20.17
C HIS A 3 -1.62 -6.99 18.87
N LEU A 4 -2.00 -5.73 18.78
CA LEU A 4 -2.51 -5.21 17.53
C LEU A 4 -1.35 -5.05 16.56
N GLN A 5 -1.60 -5.43 15.33
CA GLN A 5 -0.60 -5.29 14.29
C GLN A 5 -0.41 -3.81 14.00
N GLN A 6 0.84 -3.36 13.97
CA GLN A 6 1.14 -1.94 13.82
C GLN A 6 1.57 -1.58 12.42
N THR A 7 1.72 -2.57 11.56
CA THR A 7 2.27 -2.34 10.24
C THR A 7 1.42 -3.02 9.20
N ILE A 8 1.10 -2.27 8.16
CA ILE A 8 0.49 -2.82 6.94
C ILE A 8 1.54 -2.77 5.86
N LYS A 9 1.78 -3.90 5.23
CA LYS A 9 2.75 -3.98 4.15
C LYS A 9 2.05 -3.89 2.81
N ALA A 10 2.66 -3.15 1.90
CA ALA A 10 2.14 -2.98 0.56
C ALA A 10 3.29 -3.06 -0.43
N VAL A 11 2.95 -3.46 -1.65
CA VAL A 11 3.91 -3.54 -2.74
C VAL A 11 3.44 -2.60 -3.84
N ILE A 12 4.35 -1.77 -4.33
CA ILE A 12 4.09 -0.92 -5.48
C ILE A 12 4.90 -1.49 -6.65
N ARG A 13 4.23 -1.65 -7.78
CA ARG A 13 4.87 -2.15 -9.00
C ARG A 13 4.41 -1.34 -10.20
N PRO A 14 5.18 -1.34 -11.28
CA PRO A 14 4.76 -0.65 -12.49
C PRO A 14 3.44 -1.22 -13.02
N GLY A 15 2.59 -0.34 -13.53
CA GLY A 15 1.36 -0.76 -14.18
C GLY A 15 1.64 -1.34 -15.56
N ASP A 16 0.60 -1.89 -16.17
CA ASP A 16 0.74 -2.57 -17.46
C ASP A 16 1.10 -1.59 -18.58
N GLU A 17 0.52 -0.41 -18.57
CA GLU A 17 0.75 0.56 -19.62
C GLU A 17 1.55 1.74 -19.10
N SER A 18 1.14 2.30 -17.98
CA SER A 18 1.82 3.43 -17.38
C SER A 18 1.44 3.49 -15.92
N GLY A 19 2.14 4.33 -15.17
CA GLY A 19 1.85 4.53 -13.77
C GLY A 19 2.25 3.35 -12.91
N TYR A 20 1.62 3.27 -11.74
CA TYR A 20 1.98 2.30 -10.72
C TYR A 20 0.73 1.73 -10.07
N VAL A 21 0.84 0.50 -9.59
CA VAL A 21 -0.21 -0.18 -8.85
C VAL A 21 0.33 -0.53 -7.48
N ALA A 22 -0.47 -0.28 -6.45
CA ALA A 22 -0.13 -0.64 -5.08
C ALA A 22 -1.14 -1.64 -4.55
N GLU A 23 -0.64 -2.64 -3.87
CA GLU A 23 -1.47 -3.69 -3.30
C GLU A 23 -1.03 -3.98 -1.88
N CYS A 24 -1.99 -3.99 -0.95
CA CYS A 24 -1.70 -4.35 0.43
C CYS A 24 -1.71 -5.86 0.60
N LEU A 25 -0.92 -6.33 1.56
CA LEU A 25 -0.83 -7.76 1.86
C LEU A 25 -1.83 -8.17 2.92
N GLU A 26 -2.08 -7.32 3.90
CA GLU A 26 -2.92 -7.68 5.05
C GLU A 26 -4.39 -7.30 4.87
N VAL A 27 -4.67 -6.30 4.06
CA VAL A 27 -6.03 -5.86 3.82
C VAL A 27 -6.29 -5.83 2.32
N ALA A 28 -7.55 -5.97 1.95
CA ALA A 28 -7.93 -6.07 0.53
C ALA A 28 -8.04 -4.67 -0.09
N VAL A 29 -6.90 -4.02 -0.24
CA VAL A 29 -6.81 -2.69 -0.84
C VAL A 29 -5.85 -2.74 -2.02
N VAL A 30 -6.34 -2.30 -3.18
CA VAL A 30 -5.54 -2.14 -4.38
C VAL A 30 -5.83 -0.75 -4.92
N THR A 31 -4.79 -0.01 -5.26
CA THR A 31 -4.94 1.31 -5.81
C THR A 31 -3.89 1.56 -6.89
N GLN A 32 -3.95 2.71 -7.53
CA GLN A 32 -3.03 3.05 -8.60
C GLN A 32 -2.81 4.55 -8.63
N GLY A 33 -1.78 4.96 -9.35
CA GLY A 33 -1.45 6.36 -9.55
C GLY A 33 -0.49 6.50 -10.70
N GLN A 34 -0.30 7.73 -11.18
CA GLN A 34 0.60 7.99 -12.29
C GLN A 34 2.05 8.11 -11.85
N THR A 35 2.27 8.51 -10.61
CA THR A 35 3.60 8.62 -10.02
C THR A 35 3.64 7.80 -8.76
N ILE A 36 4.85 7.54 -8.27
CA ILE A 36 5.00 6.82 -7.00
C ILE A 36 4.36 7.63 -5.87
N ASP A 37 4.60 8.93 -5.84
CA ASP A 37 4.02 9.79 -4.80
C ASP A 37 2.50 9.76 -4.82
N GLU A 38 1.92 9.84 -6.00
CA GLU A 38 0.47 9.79 -6.14
C GLU A 38 -0.07 8.43 -5.70
N THR A 39 0.64 7.36 -6.09
CA THR A 39 0.22 6.02 -5.72
C THR A 39 0.27 5.82 -4.21
N VAL A 40 1.31 6.33 -3.54
CA VAL A 40 1.41 6.26 -2.09
C VAL A 40 0.29 7.06 -1.43
N ALA A 41 -0.01 8.25 -1.94
CA ALA A 41 -1.09 9.07 -1.39
C ALA A 41 -2.44 8.36 -1.54
N ASN A 42 -2.68 7.80 -2.72
CA ASN A 42 -3.93 7.07 -2.98
C ASN A 42 -4.02 5.82 -2.11
N LEU A 43 -2.90 5.13 -1.91
CA LEU A 43 -2.86 3.96 -1.06
C LEU A 43 -3.19 4.32 0.38
N THR A 44 -2.58 5.38 0.90
CA THR A 44 -2.82 5.82 2.27
C THR A 44 -4.30 6.15 2.47
N GLU A 45 -4.88 6.91 1.55
CA GLU A 45 -6.29 7.27 1.63
C GLU A 45 -7.18 6.05 1.56
N ALA A 46 -6.87 5.12 0.66
CA ALA A 46 -7.68 3.91 0.50
C ALA A 46 -7.64 3.04 1.74
N VAL A 47 -6.47 2.94 2.39
CA VAL A 47 -6.36 2.17 3.63
C VAL A 47 -7.17 2.82 4.74
N VAL A 48 -7.08 4.14 4.87
CA VAL A 48 -7.86 4.85 5.89
C VAL A 48 -9.35 4.64 5.67
N LEU A 49 -9.81 4.76 4.43
CA LEU A 49 -11.23 4.55 4.12
C LEU A 49 -11.66 3.11 4.38
N HIS A 50 -10.80 2.17 4.07
CA HIS A 50 -11.09 0.75 4.31
C HIS A 50 -11.25 0.49 5.81
N LEU A 51 -10.36 1.06 6.62
CA LEU A 51 -10.40 0.86 8.07
C LEU A 51 -11.54 1.63 8.72
N ASP A 52 -12.04 2.70 8.11
CA ASP A 52 -13.20 3.42 8.62
C ASP A 52 -14.45 2.57 8.62
N GLY A 53 -14.56 1.62 7.70
CA GLY A 53 -15.72 0.73 7.64
C GLY A 53 -15.66 -0.39 8.65
N GLU A 54 -14.53 -0.56 9.32
CA GLU A 54 -14.30 -1.62 10.29
C GLU A 54 -13.46 -1.04 11.41
N THR A 55 -13.56 -1.61 12.60
CA THR A 55 -12.66 -1.19 13.65
C THR A 55 -11.27 -1.79 13.38
N PRO A 56 -10.19 -1.06 13.63
CA PRO A 56 -8.86 -1.61 13.43
C PRO A 56 -8.64 -2.91 14.20
N ALA A 57 -9.24 -3.06 15.37
CA ALA A 57 -9.08 -4.27 16.16
C ALA A 57 -9.65 -5.50 15.45
N THR A 58 -10.64 -5.32 14.56
CA THR A 58 -11.21 -6.40 13.79
C THR A 58 -10.14 -7.08 12.92
N PHE A 59 -9.18 -6.30 12.46
CA PHE A 59 -8.10 -6.81 11.63
C PHE A 59 -6.83 -7.08 12.43
N GLY A 60 -6.85 -6.88 13.74
CA GLY A 60 -5.64 -6.98 14.53
C GLY A 60 -4.69 -5.82 14.31
N LEU A 61 -5.22 -4.67 13.93
CA LEU A 61 -4.41 -3.49 13.61
C LEU A 61 -4.64 -2.41 14.65
N ARG A 62 -3.61 -1.61 14.88
CA ARG A 62 -3.79 -0.41 15.68
C ARG A 62 -4.54 0.64 14.87
N GLU A 63 -5.06 1.66 15.56
CA GLU A 63 -5.89 2.68 14.93
C GLU A 63 -5.17 3.43 13.80
N HIS A 64 -3.88 3.68 13.98
CA HIS A 64 -3.08 4.37 12.96
C HIS A 64 -1.88 3.50 12.62
N PRO A 65 -2.08 2.46 11.82
CA PRO A 65 -0.96 1.58 11.49
C PRO A 65 0.06 2.28 10.59
N THR A 66 1.28 1.84 10.70
CA THR A 66 2.34 2.30 9.82
C THR A 66 2.25 1.54 8.50
N LEU A 67 2.37 2.26 7.40
CA LEU A 67 2.45 1.63 6.10
C LEU A 67 3.92 1.43 5.74
N VAL A 68 4.27 0.19 5.43
CA VAL A 68 5.58 -0.14 4.89
C VAL A 68 5.39 -0.49 3.42
N VAL A 69 6.03 0.26 2.55
CA VAL A 69 5.84 0.13 1.12
C VAL A 69 7.12 -0.39 0.48
N THR A 70 7.00 -1.48 -0.25
CA THR A 70 8.09 -2.05 -1.02
C THR A 70 7.85 -1.71 -2.49
N LEU A 71 8.88 -1.19 -3.14
CA LEU A 71 8.80 -0.82 -4.55
C LEU A 71 9.51 -1.89 -5.39
N GLU A 72 8.77 -2.45 -6.33
CA GLU A 72 9.35 -3.35 -7.31
C GLU A 72 9.81 -2.53 -8.51
N VAL A 73 11.07 -2.66 -8.86
CA VAL A 73 11.65 -1.91 -9.97
C VAL A 73 12.08 -2.90 -11.05
N ASP A 74 11.63 -2.64 -12.27
CA ASP A 74 12.08 -3.42 -13.40
C ASP A 74 13.56 -3.12 -13.64
N PRO A 75 14.42 -4.13 -13.65
CA PRO A 75 15.85 -3.88 -13.88
C PRO A 75 16.16 -3.11 -15.16
N SER A 76 15.30 -3.15 -16.14
CA SER A 76 15.53 -2.42 -17.40
C SER A 76 15.51 -0.92 -17.17
N TYR A 77 14.86 -0.41 -16.13
CA TYR A 77 14.91 1.01 -15.82
C TYR A 77 16.31 1.46 -15.43
N ALA A 78 17.02 0.61 -14.71
CA ALA A 78 18.36 0.96 -14.25
C ALA A 78 19.37 1.00 -15.39
N GLN A 79 19.02 0.40 -16.50
CA GLN A 79 19.89 0.34 -17.67
C GLN A 79 19.61 1.43 -18.68
N THR A 80 18.66 2.28 -18.40
CA THR A 80 18.36 3.42 -19.26
C THR A 80 19.51 4.40 -19.19
N SER A 81 20.06 4.70 -20.28
CA SER A 81 21.20 5.58 -20.29
C SER A 81 20.97 6.71 -21.27
#